data_64a1d8e4dc5492fd4b08ca8e486fe3e3
#
_entry.id   64a1d8e4dc5492fd4b08ca8e486fe3e3
#
_cell.length_a   1.000
_cell.length_b   1.000
_cell.length_c   1.000
_cell.angle_alpha   90.00
_cell.angle_beta   90.00
_cell.angle_gamma   90.00
#
_symmetry.space_group_name_H-M   'P 1'
#
loop_
_entity.id
_entity.type
_entity.pdbx_description
1 polymer ?
#
loop_
_entity_poly.entity_id
_entity_poly.type
_entity_poly.pdbx_seq_one_letter_code
_entity_poly.pdbx_strand_id
1 'polypeptide(L)'
;MIEAIEIRRSVRTYVKEALTDVQKQAIQELLKKSEQRTGIFGNQARYFFVNSIESMDDVAKKIGTYGFVKNAPAFFGGVIKNEFNAIVDFGYLFEKIILDLTAMELGTVWLGGTFDRKAFSAEVHEGEVIPAISPVGHAVESMSMKERSIRMFIRANQRKAFKELFFDTDINRPITEDKKTNYPLSKYLELVQMGPSASNKQPWRIILDGNKAHFYLKKTENYAQSIPFDIQALDMGIALCHFEEGLXX
;
A
#
# COMPACT_ATOMS: atom_id res chain seq x y z
N MET A 1 11.02 -6.03 -8.46
CA MET A 1 9.90 -5.31 -7.79
C MET A 1 9.78 -3.84 -8.19
N ILE A 2 10.86 -3.21 -8.66
CA ILE A 2 10.81 -1.78 -9.09
C ILE A 2 9.72 -1.56 -10.15
N GLU A 3 9.66 -2.42 -11.17
CA GLU A 3 8.61 -2.31 -12.19
C GLU A 3 7.19 -2.34 -11.58
N ALA A 4 6.97 -3.20 -10.57
CA ALA A 4 5.67 -3.26 -9.89
C ALA A 4 5.35 -1.93 -9.19
N ILE A 5 6.35 -1.29 -8.56
CA ILE A 5 6.18 0.03 -7.92
C ILE A 5 5.77 1.06 -8.99
N GLU A 6 6.43 1.04 -10.13
CA GLU A 6 6.20 2.01 -11.22
C GLU A 6 4.80 1.87 -11.83
N ILE A 7 4.32 0.63 -12.03
CA ILE A 7 3.03 0.39 -12.68
C ILE A 7 1.84 0.29 -11.71
N ARG A 8 2.10 0.05 -10.40
CA ARG A 8 1.04 -0.08 -9.38
C ARG A 8 0.14 1.17 -9.40
N ARG A 9 -1.16 0.94 -9.39
CA ARG A 9 -2.15 2.02 -9.29
C ARG A 9 -3.34 1.55 -8.44
N SER A 10 -4.12 2.49 -7.95
CA SER A 10 -5.36 2.19 -7.22
C SER A 10 -6.45 1.81 -8.21
N VAL A 11 -6.89 0.56 -8.18
CA VAL A 11 -7.93 0.03 -9.07
C VAL A 11 -9.23 -0.08 -8.27
N ARG A 12 -10.26 0.63 -8.70
CA ARG A 12 -11.56 0.66 -8.03
C ARG A 12 -12.69 0.05 -8.86
N THR A 13 -12.46 -0.16 -10.15
CA THR A 13 -13.44 -0.79 -11.04
C THR A 13 -12.79 -1.98 -11.73
N TYR A 14 -13.40 -3.12 -11.55
CA TYR A 14 -12.88 -4.42 -12.00
C TYR A 14 -13.76 -4.98 -13.12
N VAL A 15 -13.17 -5.83 -13.94
CA VAL A 15 -13.91 -6.64 -14.91
C VAL A 15 -14.87 -7.53 -14.12
N LYS A 16 -16.14 -7.55 -14.52
CA LYS A 16 -17.18 -8.35 -13.84
C LYS A 16 -17.03 -9.83 -14.21
N GLU A 17 -15.97 -10.42 -13.68
CA GLU A 17 -15.54 -11.78 -14.00
C GLU A 17 -14.90 -12.40 -12.76
N ALA A 18 -15.27 -13.62 -12.46
CA ALA A 18 -14.68 -14.35 -11.33
C ALA A 18 -13.21 -14.66 -11.61
N LEU A 19 -12.41 -14.68 -10.55
CA LEU A 19 -11.03 -15.17 -10.65
C LEU A 19 -11.05 -16.65 -11.03
N THR A 20 -10.08 -17.07 -11.83
CA THR A 20 -9.90 -18.49 -12.13
C THR A 20 -9.44 -19.23 -10.87
N ASP A 21 -9.63 -20.54 -10.83
CA ASP A 21 -9.16 -21.34 -9.69
C ASP A 21 -7.65 -21.25 -9.53
N VAL A 22 -6.91 -21.16 -10.63
CA VAL A 22 -5.45 -21.00 -10.61
C VAL A 22 -5.09 -19.66 -9.95
N GLN A 23 -5.79 -18.58 -10.30
CA GLN A 23 -5.55 -17.25 -9.70
C GLN A 23 -5.89 -17.25 -8.21
N LYS A 24 -7.04 -17.83 -7.82
CA LYS A 24 -7.44 -17.94 -6.41
C LYS A 24 -6.37 -18.69 -5.61
N GLN A 25 -5.91 -19.82 -6.13
CA GLN A 25 -4.88 -20.63 -5.49
C GLN A 25 -3.58 -19.83 -5.34
N ALA A 26 -3.15 -19.15 -6.41
CA ALA A 26 -1.92 -18.35 -6.38
C ALA A 26 -2.00 -17.24 -5.34
N ILE A 27 -3.16 -16.56 -5.23
CA ILE A 27 -3.37 -15.52 -4.21
C ILE A 27 -3.31 -16.13 -2.81
N GLN A 28 -3.99 -17.24 -2.57
CA GLN A 28 -4.01 -17.90 -1.25
C GLN A 28 -2.61 -18.37 -0.84
N GLU A 29 -1.84 -18.92 -1.78
CA GLU A 29 -0.46 -19.34 -1.54
C GLU A 29 0.43 -18.14 -1.21
N LEU A 30 0.25 -17.02 -1.94
CA LEU A 30 0.97 -15.78 -1.66
C LEU A 30 0.67 -15.28 -0.24
N LEU A 31 -0.61 -15.25 0.15
CA LEU A 31 -1.00 -14.80 1.49
C LEU A 31 -0.39 -15.69 2.57
N LYS A 32 -0.49 -17.04 2.39
CA LYS A 32 0.07 -18.00 3.34
C LYS A 32 1.60 -17.84 3.47
N LYS A 33 2.29 -17.68 2.35
CA LYS A 33 3.74 -17.43 2.33
C LYS A 33 4.06 -16.10 3.03
N SER A 34 3.23 -15.09 2.81
CA SER A 34 3.45 -13.76 3.38
C SER A 34 3.30 -13.74 4.91
N GLU A 35 2.55 -14.67 5.49
CA GLU A 35 2.45 -14.80 6.95
C GLU A 35 3.79 -15.16 7.60
N GLN A 36 4.73 -15.72 6.83
CA GLN A 36 6.07 -16.05 7.31
C GLN A 36 7.03 -14.86 7.25
N ARG A 37 6.63 -13.78 6.56
CA ARG A 37 7.44 -12.57 6.46
C ARG A 37 7.36 -11.80 7.78
N THR A 38 8.48 -11.20 8.14
CA THR A 38 8.60 -10.38 9.35
C THR A 38 8.85 -8.93 8.94
N GLY A 39 8.17 -8.02 9.60
CA GLY A 39 8.35 -6.59 9.35
C GLY A 39 9.63 -6.05 9.98
N ILE A 40 9.89 -4.77 9.77
CA ILE A 40 11.10 -4.07 10.23
C ILE A 40 11.24 -4.12 11.76
N PHE A 41 10.13 -4.05 12.48
CA PHE A 41 10.10 -4.08 13.95
C PHE A 41 9.84 -5.48 14.53
N GLY A 42 9.86 -6.51 13.68
CA GLY A 42 9.77 -7.90 14.12
C GLY A 42 8.34 -8.47 14.19
N ASN A 43 7.33 -7.73 13.75
CA ASN A 43 5.95 -8.21 13.78
C ASN A 43 5.62 -9.00 12.51
N GLN A 44 4.70 -9.96 12.66
CA GLN A 44 4.12 -10.72 11.56
C GLN A 44 2.61 -10.46 11.53
N ALA A 45 2.01 -10.56 10.34
CA ALA A 45 0.58 -10.40 10.15
C ALA A 45 -0.04 -11.72 9.73
N ARG A 46 -1.32 -11.92 10.06
CA ARG A 46 -2.14 -13.00 9.49
C ARG A 46 -3.00 -12.40 8.39
N TYR A 47 -3.34 -13.21 7.39
CA TYR A 47 -4.12 -12.73 6.24
C TYR A 47 -5.35 -13.59 6.03
N PHE A 48 -6.40 -12.98 5.47
CA PHE A 48 -7.62 -13.67 5.10
C PHE A 48 -8.00 -13.31 3.67
N PHE A 49 -8.75 -14.21 3.02
CA PHE A 49 -9.18 -14.09 1.63
C PHE A 49 -10.68 -14.31 1.57
N VAL A 50 -11.39 -13.37 0.93
CA VAL A 50 -12.84 -13.44 0.74
C VAL A 50 -13.08 -13.56 -0.76
N ASN A 51 -13.49 -14.76 -1.17
CA ASN A 51 -13.87 -15.01 -2.56
C ASN A 51 -15.37 -14.80 -2.71
N SER A 52 -15.78 -14.01 -3.68
CA SER A 52 -17.19 -13.77 -3.96
C SER A 52 -17.80 -14.98 -4.66
N ILE A 53 -18.43 -15.87 -3.90
CA ILE A 53 -19.18 -17.02 -4.44
C ILE A 53 -20.59 -16.55 -4.87
N GLU A 54 -21.10 -15.52 -4.21
CA GLU A 54 -22.39 -14.90 -4.49
C GLU A 54 -22.21 -13.68 -5.39
N SER A 55 -23.22 -12.86 -5.53
CA SER A 55 -23.09 -11.67 -6.36
C SER A 55 -22.01 -10.71 -5.80
N MET A 56 -21.22 -10.16 -6.67
CA MET A 56 -20.15 -9.20 -6.32
C MET A 56 -20.71 -7.99 -5.59
N ASP A 57 -21.95 -7.60 -5.94
CA ASP A 57 -22.61 -6.45 -5.30
C ASP A 57 -23.02 -6.77 -3.86
N ASP A 58 -23.43 -7.99 -3.58
CA ASP A 58 -23.81 -8.40 -2.22
C ASP A 58 -22.58 -8.46 -1.29
N VAL A 59 -21.45 -8.95 -1.80
CA VAL A 59 -20.19 -8.95 -1.05
C VAL A 59 -19.75 -7.50 -0.76
N ALA A 60 -19.81 -6.61 -1.77
CA ALA A 60 -19.45 -5.21 -1.61
C ALA A 60 -20.33 -4.51 -0.55
N LYS A 61 -21.62 -4.82 -0.53
CA LYS A 61 -22.55 -4.28 0.50
C LYS A 61 -22.19 -4.78 1.88
N LYS A 62 -21.94 -6.10 2.01
CA LYS A 62 -21.61 -6.75 3.29
C LYS A 62 -20.37 -6.15 3.93
N ILE A 63 -19.33 -5.90 3.13
CA ILE A 63 -18.06 -5.37 3.64
C ILE A 63 -17.98 -3.83 3.58
N GLY A 64 -19.05 -3.15 3.16
CA GLY A 64 -19.15 -1.69 3.23
C GLY A 64 -18.37 -0.93 2.17
N THR A 65 -18.04 -1.58 1.04
CA THR A 65 -17.30 -0.93 -0.06
C THR A 65 -18.20 -0.53 -1.23
N TYR A 66 -19.51 -0.72 -1.09
CA TYR A 66 -20.47 -0.43 -2.15
C TYR A 66 -20.38 1.03 -2.58
N GLY A 67 -20.27 1.25 -3.89
CA GLY A 67 -20.14 2.60 -4.46
C GLY A 67 -18.71 3.10 -4.54
N PHE A 68 -17.79 2.54 -3.73
CA PHE A 68 -16.37 2.93 -3.76
C PHE A 68 -15.55 1.94 -4.62
N VAL A 69 -15.87 0.66 -4.52
CA VAL A 69 -15.25 -0.41 -5.34
C VAL A 69 -16.38 -1.09 -6.12
N LYS A 70 -16.16 -1.31 -7.42
CA LYS A 70 -17.15 -1.91 -8.33
C LYS A 70 -16.62 -3.21 -8.92
N ASN A 71 -17.46 -4.25 -8.86
CA ASN A 71 -17.25 -5.56 -9.52
C ASN A 71 -16.00 -6.31 -9.06
N ALA A 72 -15.49 -6.06 -7.85
CA ALA A 72 -14.34 -6.81 -7.36
C ALA A 72 -14.71 -8.28 -7.15
N PRO A 73 -13.98 -9.22 -7.77
CA PRO A 73 -14.31 -10.66 -7.62
C PRO A 73 -13.85 -11.24 -6.30
N ALA A 74 -12.93 -10.59 -5.60
CA ALA A 74 -12.40 -11.07 -4.33
C ALA A 74 -11.79 -9.91 -3.54
N PHE A 75 -11.60 -10.15 -2.24
CA PHE A 75 -10.96 -9.23 -1.31
C PHE A 75 -9.98 -10.02 -0.45
N PHE A 76 -8.94 -9.34 0.01
CA PHE A 76 -8.05 -9.89 1.04
C PHE A 76 -7.76 -8.79 2.06
N GLY A 77 -7.37 -9.20 3.23
CA GLY A 77 -7.00 -8.28 4.30
C GLY A 77 -6.08 -8.96 5.28
N GLY A 78 -5.70 -8.24 6.31
CA GLY A 78 -4.82 -8.81 7.31
C GLY A 78 -5.11 -8.27 8.69
N VAL A 79 -4.54 -8.96 9.67
CA VAL A 79 -4.72 -8.72 11.10
C VAL A 79 -3.36 -8.62 11.76
N ILE A 80 -3.18 -7.65 12.64
CA ILE A 80 -1.93 -7.46 13.38
C ILE A 80 -2.26 -6.83 14.75
N LYS A 81 -1.31 -6.86 15.67
CA LYS A 81 -1.43 -6.17 16.96
C LYS A 81 -1.71 -4.68 16.77
N ASN A 82 -2.58 -4.12 17.60
CA ASN A 82 -2.87 -2.68 17.58
C ASN A 82 -1.81 -1.90 18.36
N GLU A 83 -0.60 -1.86 17.83
CA GLU A 83 0.55 -1.12 18.36
C GLU A 83 1.20 -0.35 17.21
N PHE A 84 1.73 0.84 17.47
CA PHE A 84 2.27 1.72 16.42
C PHE A 84 3.28 0.98 15.53
N ASN A 85 4.30 0.34 16.11
CA ASN A 85 5.33 -0.36 15.33
C ASN A 85 4.76 -1.53 14.54
N ALA A 86 3.73 -2.21 15.08
CA ALA A 86 3.06 -3.31 14.36
C ALA A 86 2.27 -2.77 13.17
N ILE A 87 1.64 -1.60 13.31
CA ILE A 87 0.92 -0.98 12.19
C ILE A 87 1.90 -0.55 11.09
N VAL A 88 3.09 -0.03 11.47
CA VAL A 88 4.16 0.27 10.49
C VAL A 88 4.55 -1.03 9.75
N ASP A 89 4.79 -2.11 10.50
CA ASP A 89 5.12 -3.42 9.92
C ASP A 89 4.02 -3.92 9.00
N PHE A 90 2.75 -3.72 9.37
CA PHE A 90 1.63 -4.09 8.51
C PHE A 90 1.70 -3.33 7.17
N GLY A 91 1.95 -2.03 7.22
CA GLY A 91 2.09 -1.21 6.00
C GLY A 91 3.17 -1.76 5.08
N TYR A 92 4.32 -2.10 5.65
CA TYR A 92 5.46 -2.68 4.94
C TYR A 92 5.10 -4.05 4.34
N LEU A 93 4.53 -4.94 5.13
CA LEU A 93 4.22 -6.33 4.72
C LEU A 93 3.08 -6.37 3.70
N PHE A 94 2.02 -5.57 3.92
CA PHE A 94 0.87 -5.54 3.03
C PHE A 94 1.23 -4.93 1.67
N GLU A 95 2.08 -3.90 1.66
CA GLU A 95 2.56 -3.33 0.39
C GLU A 95 3.36 -4.35 -0.40
N LYS A 96 4.16 -5.21 0.25
CA LYS A 96 4.85 -6.30 -0.46
C LYS A 96 3.85 -7.22 -1.18
N ILE A 97 2.72 -7.55 -0.53
CA ILE A 97 1.66 -8.35 -1.15
C ILE A 97 1.05 -7.58 -2.34
N ILE A 98 0.76 -6.29 -2.16
CA ILE A 98 0.22 -5.42 -3.22
C ILE A 98 1.15 -5.43 -4.44
N LEU A 99 2.47 -5.34 -4.21
CA LEU A 99 3.47 -5.34 -5.29
C LEU A 99 3.56 -6.72 -5.96
N ASP A 100 3.52 -7.80 -5.18
CA ASP A 100 3.49 -9.17 -5.74
C ASP A 100 2.26 -9.36 -6.64
N LEU A 101 1.09 -8.90 -6.19
CA LEU A 101 -0.16 -9.00 -6.97
C LEU A 101 -0.09 -8.13 -8.24
N THR A 102 0.54 -6.94 -8.12
CA THR A 102 0.77 -6.06 -9.27
C THR A 102 1.64 -6.76 -10.33
N ALA A 103 2.69 -7.45 -9.87
CA ALA A 103 3.57 -8.23 -10.76
C ALA A 103 2.82 -9.40 -11.42
N MET A 104 1.74 -9.89 -10.81
CA MET A 104 0.85 -10.92 -11.35
C MET A 104 -0.25 -10.31 -12.26
N GLU A 105 -0.15 -9.02 -12.56
CA GLU A 105 -1.09 -8.26 -13.39
C GLU A 105 -2.50 -8.17 -12.77
N LEU A 106 -2.59 -8.25 -11.43
CA LEU A 106 -3.84 -8.08 -10.69
C LEU A 106 -3.92 -6.68 -10.09
N GLY A 107 -5.09 -6.07 -10.21
CA GLY A 107 -5.38 -4.74 -9.67
C GLY A 107 -5.78 -4.81 -8.21
N THR A 108 -5.36 -3.80 -7.44
CA THR A 108 -5.63 -3.68 -6.01
C THR A 108 -5.87 -2.21 -5.65
N VAL A 109 -6.39 -1.95 -4.45
CA VAL A 109 -6.41 -0.61 -3.85
C VAL A 109 -6.42 -0.74 -2.32
N TRP A 110 -5.60 0.05 -1.65
CA TRP A 110 -5.60 0.13 -0.19
C TRP A 110 -6.92 0.70 0.31
N LEU A 111 -7.60 -0.03 1.19
CA LEU A 111 -8.82 0.43 1.88
C LEU A 111 -8.56 0.38 3.38
N GLY A 112 -8.33 1.55 3.97
CA GLY A 112 -8.06 1.67 5.42
C GLY A 112 -9.24 2.24 6.20
N GLY A 113 -10.05 3.07 5.54
CA GLY A 113 -11.18 3.75 6.17
C GLY A 113 -12.53 3.59 5.47
N THR A 114 -12.55 2.88 4.36
CA THR A 114 -13.73 2.79 3.48
C THR A 114 -14.32 1.37 3.45
N PHE A 115 -14.32 0.69 4.59
CA PHE A 115 -14.97 -0.61 4.74
C PHE A 115 -15.45 -0.78 6.18
N ASP A 116 -16.36 -1.72 6.38
CA ASP A 116 -16.91 -2.03 7.71
C ASP A 116 -16.06 -3.11 8.37
N ARG A 117 -15.23 -2.74 9.35
CA ARG A 117 -14.38 -3.66 10.10
C ARG A 117 -15.17 -4.76 10.80
N LYS A 118 -16.42 -4.47 11.20
CA LYS A 118 -17.29 -5.46 11.86
C LYS A 118 -17.59 -6.67 10.99
N ALA A 119 -17.56 -6.49 9.66
CA ALA A 119 -17.78 -7.59 8.72
C ALA A 119 -16.71 -8.70 8.86
N PHE A 120 -15.55 -8.36 9.45
CA PHE A 120 -14.43 -9.28 9.62
C PHE A 120 -14.11 -9.55 11.09
N SER A 121 -15.05 -9.33 12.00
CA SER A 121 -14.81 -9.47 13.44
C SER A 121 -14.34 -10.88 13.83
N ALA A 122 -14.75 -11.92 13.10
CA ALA A 122 -14.32 -13.29 13.35
C ALA A 122 -12.82 -13.52 13.11
N GLU A 123 -12.17 -12.64 12.35
CA GLU A 123 -10.73 -12.75 12.05
C GLU A 123 -9.85 -12.14 13.15
N VAL A 124 -10.42 -11.33 14.05
CA VAL A 124 -9.69 -10.46 14.98
C VAL A 124 -9.70 -11.07 16.39
N HIS A 125 -8.51 -11.23 16.97
CA HIS A 125 -8.35 -11.64 18.38
C HIS A 125 -8.19 -10.40 19.26
N GLU A 126 -8.24 -10.60 20.59
CA GLU A 126 -8.06 -9.53 21.57
C GLU A 126 -6.72 -8.81 21.34
N GLY A 127 -6.74 -7.49 21.32
CA GLY A 127 -5.55 -6.65 21.11
C GLY A 127 -5.13 -6.48 19.67
N GLU A 128 -5.89 -7.02 18.72
CA GLU A 128 -5.59 -6.95 17.28
C GLU A 128 -6.53 -6.01 16.57
N VAL A 129 -6.15 -5.66 15.35
CA VAL A 129 -6.93 -4.80 14.47
C VAL A 129 -6.71 -5.24 13.01
N ILE A 130 -7.67 -4.89 12.14
CA ILE A 130 -7.51 -5.01 10.68
C ILE A 130 -7.14 -3.61 10.17
N PRO A 131 -5.86 -3.35 9.88
CA PRO A 131 -5.49 -2.00 9.42
C PRO A 131 -6.03 -1.68 8.04
N ALA A 132 -6.09 -2.68 7.15
CA ALA A 132 -6.57 -2.48 5.78
C ALA A 132 -7.03 -3.77 5.14
N ILE A 133 -7.85 -3.61 4.11
CA ILE A 133 -8.19 -4.67 3.15
C ILE A 133 -7.91 -4.13 1.75
N SER A 134 -7.97 -5.02 0.76
CA SER A 134 -7.90 -4.64 -0.65
C SER A 134 -8.78 -5.56 -1.48
N PRO A 135 -9.51 -5.04 -2.46
CA PRO A 135 -10.05 -5.90 -3.52
C PRO A 135 -8.90 -6.43 -4.38
N VAL A 136 -9.14 -7.50 -5.12
CA VAL A 136 -8.18 -8.06 -6.06
C VAL A 136 -8.91 -8.63 -7.28
N GLY A 137 -8.43 -8.28 -8.48
CA GLY A 137 -9.04 -8.72 -9.73
C GLY A 137 -8.43 -8.00 -10.92
N HIS A 138 -9.01 -8.21 -12.10
CA HIS A 138 -8.54 -7.56 -13.32
C HIS A 138 -9.18 -6.17 -13.45
N ALA A 139 -8.36 -5.16 -13.68
CA ALA A 139 -8.84 -3.81 -13.93
C ALA A 139 -9.59 -3.74 -15.26
N VAL A 140 -10.66 -2.93 -15.32
CA VAL A 140 -11.45 -2.74 -16.55
C VAL A 140 -10.59 -2.16 -17.69
N GLU A 141 -9.64 -1.31 -17.36
CA GLU A 141 -8.79 -0.66 -18.35
C GLU A 141 -7.41 -1.36 -18.45
N SER A 142 -7.18 -2.04 -19.57
CA SER A 142 -5.82 -2.40 -19.97
C SER A 142 -5.21 -1.14 -20.60
N MET A 143 -4.14 -0.63 -20.02
CA MET A 143 -3.51 0.60 -20.50
C MET A 143 -2.51 0.32 -21.62
N SER A 144 -2.65 1.05 -22.72
CA SER A 144 -1.61 1.11 -23.76
C SER A 144 -0.35 1.75 -23.18
N MET A 145 0.80 1.55 -23.82
CA MET A 145 2.06 2.16 -23.38
C MET A 145 1.96 3.69 -23.31
N LYS A 146 1.25 4.29 -24.24
CA LYS A 146 1.04 5.75 -24.27
C LYS A 146 0.22 6.21 -23.05
N GLU A 147 -0.85 5.47 -22.73
CA GLU A 147 -1.69 5.76 -21.56
C GLU A 147 -0.92 5.58 -20.25
N ARG A 148 -0.05 4.56 -20.19
CA ARG A 148 0.84 4.36 -19.02
C ARG A 148 1.71 5.60 -18.81
N SER A 149 2.34 6.11 -19.87
CA SER A 149 3.21 7.28 -19.80
C SER A 149 2.43 8.53 -19.35
N ILE A 150 1.24 8.75 -19.91
CA ILE A 150 0.38 9.88 -19.53
C ILE A 150 -0.01 9.79 -18.06
N ARG A 151 -0.42 8.60 -17.60
CA ARG A 151 -0.84 8.39 -16.20
C ARG A 151 0.33 8.53 -15.24
N MET A 152 1.52 8.05 -15.61
CA MET A 152 2.73 8.24 -14.80
C MET A 152 3.03 9.73 -14.63
N PHE A 153 2.89 10.51 -15.68
CA PHE A 153 3.08 11.96 -15.65
C PHE A 153 2.06 12.64 -14.72
N ILE A 154 0.77 12.30 -14.86
CA ILE A 154 -0.31 12.85 -14.01
C ILE A 154 -0.06 12.47 -12.55
N ARG A 155 0.32 11.21 -12.29
CA ARG A 155 0.60 10.71 -10.95
C ARG A 155 1.79 11.45 -10.32
N ALA A 156 2.83 11.70 -11.10
CA ALA A 156 3.99 12.48 -10.64
C ALA A 156 3.56 13.88 -10.20
N ASN A 157 2.66 14.51 -10.96
CA ASN A 157 2.15 15.84 -10.62
C ASN A 157 1.27 15.86 -9.35
N GLN A 158 0.75 14.70 -8.94
CA GLN A 158 -0.05 14.59 -7.70
C GLN A 158 0.81 14.26 -6.48
N ARG A 159 2.12 14.10 -6.67
CA ARG A 159 3.05 13.83 -5.57
C ARG A 159 3.67 15.14 -5.07
N LYS A 160 3.95 15.17 -3.77
CA LYS A 160 4.73 16.29 -3.18
C LYS A 160 6.08 16.36 -3.86
N ALA A 161 6.61 17.57 -4.00
CA ALA A 161 7.92 17.79 -4.59
C ALA A 161 9.00 17.10 -3.75
N PHE A 162 10.08 16.65 -4.40
CA PHE A 162 11.20 15.96 -3.74
C PHE A 162 11.70 16.74 -2.52
N LYS A 163 11.86 18.06 -2.66
CA LYS A 163 12.33 18.95 -1.59
C LYS A 163 11.39 19.06 -0.39
N GLU A 164 10.12 18.66 -0.54
CA GLU A 164 9.16 18.65 0.57
C GLU A 164 9.28 17.39 1.42
N LEU A 165 9.86 16.33 0.86
CA LEU A 165 9.88 14.98 1.46
C LEU A 165 11.27 14.57 1.92
N PHE A 166 12.34 15.04 1.24
CA PHE A 166 13.68 14.47 1.40
C PHE A 166 14.71 15.56 1.67
N PHE A 167 15.62 15.27 2.61
CA PHE A 167 16.55 16.26 3.19
C PHE A 167 17.94 15.68 3.35
N ASP A 168 18.94 16.58 3.36
CA ASP A 168 20.36 16.24 3.53
C ASP A 168 20.81 16.66 4.92
N THR A 169 21.17 15.70 5.77
CA THR A 169 21.74 15.88 7.10
C THR A 169 20.72 16.41 8.12
N ASP A 170 19.92 17.44 7.78
CA ASP A 170 18.87 17.95 8.67
C ASP A 170 17.68 18.51 7.88
N ILE A 171 16.58 18.73 8.58
CA ILE A 171 15.28 19.10 7.99
C ILE A 171 15.31 20.48 7.30
N ASN A 172 16.32 21.31 7.57
CA ASN A 172 16.46 22.64 6.97
C ASN A 172 17.24 22.61 5.66
N ARG A 173 17.68 21.42 5.22
CA ARG A 173 18.47 21.24 3.99
C ARG A 173 17.71 20.35 3.00
N PRO A 174 16.64 20.86 2.37
CA PRO A 174 15.88 20.05 1.40
C PRO A 174 16.72 19.69 0.17
N ILE A 175 16.51 18.48 -0.32
CA ILE A 175 17.15 18.04 -1.57
C ILE A 175 16.25 18.47 -2.73
N THR A 176 16.75 19.40 -3.53
CA THR A 176 16.01 19.93 -4.68
C THR A 176 16.13 19.02 -5.90
N GLU A 177 15.20 19.12 -6.81
CA GLU A 177 15.12 18.26 -8.00
C GLU A 177 16.40 18.31 -8.84
N ASP A 178 17.01 19.49 -8.96
CA ASP A 178 18.25 19.72 -9.72
C ASP A 178 19.50 19.12 -9.05
N LYS A 179 19.44 18.87 -7.75
CA LYS A 179 20.59 18.37 -6.97
C LYS A 179 20.44 16.90 -6.57
N LYS A 180 19.28 16.28 -6.81
CA LYS A 180 19.02 14.91 -6.32
C LYS A 180 20.04 13.88 -6.85
N THR A 181 20.56 14.08 -8.05
CA THR A 181 21.53 13.17 -8.66
C THR A 181 22.89 13.15 -7.90
N ASN A 182 23.12 14.13 -7.04
CA ASN A 182 24.33 14.17 -6.20
C ASN A 182 24.25 13.17 -5.03
N TYR A 183 23.08 12.56 -4.82
CA TYR A 183 22.85 11.65 -3.69
C TYR A 183 22.63 10.23 -4.23
N PRO A 184 23.54 9.29 -3.94
CA PRO A 184 23.41 7.91 -4.45
C PRO A 184 22.09 7.23 -4.08
N LEU A 185 21.52 7.60 -2.93
CA LEU A 185 20.26 7.01 -2.45
C LEU A 185 19.01 7.66 -3.07
N SER A 186 19.16 8.72 -3.87
CA SER A 186 18.00 9.45 -4.42
C SER A 186 17.09 8.59 -5.28
N LYS A 187 17.65 7.63 -6.02
CA LYS A 187 16.85 6.70 -6.85
C LYS A 187 15.88 5.87 -6.00
N TYR A 188 16.26 5.54 -4.76
CA TYR A 188 15.40 4.81 -3.84
C TYR A 188 14.33 5.73 -3.24
N LEU A 189 14.69 7.00 -3.01
CA LEU A 189 13.73 8.02 -2.56
C LEU A 189 12.65 8.30 -3.63
N GLU A 190 13.01 8.22 -4.91
CA GLU A 190 12.03 8.33 -6.00
C GLU A 190 10.98 7.23 -5.91
N LEU A 191 11.37 6.01 -5.56
CA LEU A 191 10.42 4.90 -5.37
C LEU A 191 9.49 5.18 -4.17
N VAL A 192 10.02 5.74 -3.09
CA VAL A 192 9.21 6.18 -1.94
C VAL A 192 8.19 7.24 -2.38
N GLN A 193 8.62 8.23 -3.18
CA GLN A 193 7.75 9.29 -3.68
C GLN A 193 6.55 8.71 -4.47
N MET A 194 6.72 7.56 -5.11
CA MET A 194 5.65 6.86 -5.85
C MET A 194 4.66 6.14 -4.95
N GLY A 195 4.99 5.95 -3.68
CA GLY A 195 4.18 5.17 -2.74
C GLY A 195 2.76 5.71 -2.56
N PRO A 196 1.77 4.83 -2.37
CA PRO A 196 0.44 5.28 -1.98
C PRO A 196 0.43 5.71 -0.52
N SER A 197 -0.52 6.57 -0.16
CA SER A 197 -0.73 6.95 1.25
C SER A 197 -2.20 7.30 1.47
N ALA A 198 -2.65 7.19 2.70
CA ALA A 198 -4.02 7.51 3.08
C ALA A 198 -4.32 8.97 2.70
N SER A 199 -5.38 9.17 1.92
CA SER A 199 -5.78 10.47 1.37
C SER A 199 -4.64 11.22 0.66
N ASN A 200 -3.67 10.49 0.15
CA ASN A 200 -2.48 11.03 -0.55
C ASN A 200 -1.70 12.05 0.29
N LYS A 201 -1.70 11.87 1.60
CA LYS A 201 -1.02 12.81 2.54
C LYS A 201 0.50 12.75 2.46
N GLN A 202 1.07 11.61 2.07
CA GLN A 202 2.52 11.43 1.90
C GLN A 202 3.26 11.94 3.14
N PRO A 203 3.00 11.32 4.32
CA PRO A 203 3.46 11.88 5.60
C PRO A 203 4.92 11.59 5.93
N TRP A 204 5.61 10.85 5.08
CA TRP A 204 7.02 10.51 5.30
C TRP A 204 7.92 11.72 5.04
N ARG A 205 8.93 11.86 5.91
CA ARG A 205 10.05 12.79 5.71
C ARG A 205 11.32 11.98 5.94
N ILE A 206 12.24 12.02 4.98
CA ILE A 206 13.45 11.19 5.04
C ILE A 206 14.67 12.11 4.99
N ILE A 207 15.55 11.95 5.98
CA ILE A 207 16.80 12.71 6.06
C ILE A 207 17.94 11.74 5.75
N LEU A 208 18.73 12.06 4.74
CA LEU A 208 19.93 11.30 4.40
C LEU A 208 21.11 11.86 5.22
N ASP A 209 21.86 10.95 5.86
CA ASP A 209 23.08 11.31 6.59
C ASP A 209 24.15 10.29 6.23
N GLY A 210 24.97 10.62 5.25
CA GLY A 210 25.95 9.72 4.69
C GLY A 210 25.29 8.50 4.06
N ASN A 211 25.53 7.33 4.61
CA ASN A 211 24.94 6.07 4.13
C ASN A 211 23.71 5.63 4.94
N LYS A 212 23.15 6.56 5.73
CA LYS A 212 21.97 6.29 6.54
C LYS A 212 20.78 7.08 6.02
N ALA A 213 19.60 6.50 6.12
CA ALA A 213 18.33 7.17 5.82
C ALA A 213 17.46 7.12 7.08
N HIS A 214 17.09 8.29 7.59
CA HIS A 214 16.28 8.42 8.80
C HIS A 214 14.85 8.77 8.39
N PHE A 215 13.90 7.92 8.78
CA PHE A 215 12.48 8.04 8.41
C PHE A 215 11.71 8.69 9.56
N TYR A 216 11.00 9.77 9.27
CA TYR A 216 10.18 10.52 10.23
C TYR A 216 8.76 10.63 9.73
N LEU A 217 7.81 10.50 10.66
CA LEU A 217 6.38 10.69 10.39
C LEU A 217 6.00 12.15 10.68
N LYS A 218 5.59 12.88 9.65
CA LYS A 218 4.98 14.21 9.82
C LYS A 218 3.46 14.03 9.87
N LYS A 219 2.91 13.92 11.08
CA LYS A 219 1.48 13.69 11.27
C LYS A 219 0.62 14.83 10.74
N THR A 220 -0.53 14.48 10.16
CA THR A 220 -1.56 15.44 9.78
C THR A 220 -2.46 15.66 11.00
N GLU A 221 -2.60 16.92 11.42
CA GLU A 221 -3.44 17.28 12.57
C GLU A 221 -4.91 16.96 12.29
N ASN A 222 -5.60 16.43 13.29
CA ASN A 222 -7.04 16.15 13.25
C ASN A 222 -7.47 15.23 12.12
N TYR A 223 -6.55 14.36 11.65
CA TYR A 223 -6.81 13.47 10.52
C TYR A 223 -7.11 12.06 11.02
N ALA A 224 -8.20 11.46 10.46
CA ALA A 224 -8.57 10.05 10.67
C ALA A 224 -8.75 9.67 12.16
N GLN A 225 -9.28 10.59 12.98
CA GLN A 225 -9.44 10.38 14.42
C GLN A 225 -10.44 9.27 14.76
N SER A 226 -11.36 8.93 13.86
CA SER A 226 -12.34 7.85 14.06
C SER A 226 -11.74 6.45 13.84
N ILE A 227 -10.54 6.35 13.28
CA ILE A 227 -9.87 5.07 13.03
C ILE A 227 -9.21 4.60 14.33
N PRO A 228 -9.34 3.31 14.71
CA PRO A 228 -8.86 2.84 16.02
C PRO A 228 -7.34 2.67 16.13
N PHE A 229 -6.58 3.14 15.17
CA PHE A 229 -5.11 3.11 15.16
C PHE A 229 -4.61 4.31 14.34
N ASP A 230 -3.30 4.55 14.37
CA ASP A 230 -2.68 5.62 13.58
C ASP A 230 -2.53 5.15 12.12
N ILE A 231 -3.46 5.58 11.25
CA ILE A 231 -3.46 5.17 9.84
C ILE A 231 -2.19 5.63 9.11
N GLN A 232 -1.57 6.73 9.54
CA GLN A 232 -0.35 7.22 8.90
C GLN A 232 0.88 6.36 9.24
N ALA A 233 0.78 5.49 10.26
CA ALA A 233 1.81 4.47 10.51
C ALA A 233 1.88 3.47 9.34
N LEU A 234 0.73 3.15 8.71
CA LEU A 234 0.71 2.32 7.49
C LEU A 234 1.55 2.96 6.38
N ASP A 235 1.39 4.27 6.21
CA ASP A 235 2.10 5.01 5.16
C ASP A 235 3.62 4.94 5.36
N MET A 236 4.07 4.96 6.62
CA MET A 236 5.50 4.81 6.93
C MET A 236 6.01 3.41 6.54
N GLY A 237 5.20 2.38 6.76
CA GLY A 237 5.52 1.02 6.32
C GLY A 237 5.64 0.92 4.82
N ILE A 238 4.73 1.56 4.09
CA ILE A 238 4.77 1.61 2.63
C ILE A 238 6.07 2.28 2.15
N ALA A 239 6.44 3.41 2.77
CA ALA A 239 7.68 4.11 2.43
C ALA A 239 8.91 3.21 2.64
N LEU A 240 8.96 2.49 3.78
CA LEU A 240 10.06 1.55 4.08
C LEU A 240 10.11 0.42 3.05
N CYS A 241 8.95 -0.13 2.67
CA CYS A 241 8.85 -1.18 1.66
C CYS A 241 9.44 -0.72 0.32
N HIS A 242 9.01 0.44 -0.16
CA HIS A 242 9.47 0.98 -1.45
C HIS A 242 10.98 1.28 -1.44
N PHE A 243 11.48 1.84 -0.33
CA PHE A 243 12.90 2.13 -0.19
C PHE A 243 13.73 0.84 -0.25
N GLU A 244 13.32 -0.17 0.53
CA GLU A 244 14.03 -1.46 0.59
C GLU A 244 13.98 -2.21 -0.75
N GLU A 245 12.83 -2.19 -1.43
CA GLU A 245 12.70 -2.84 -2.75
C GLU A 245 13.66 -2.22 -3.78
N GLY A 246 13.96 -0.95 -3.65
CA GLY A 246 15.00 -0.28 -4.42
C GLY A 246 16.39 -0.81 -4.10
N LEU A 247 16.69 -1.06 -2.88
CA LEU A 247 18.00 -1.60 -2.46
C LEU A 247 18.22 -3.06 -2.87
N UNK A 248 17.18 -3.66 -2.91
CA UNK A 248 17.27 -5.03 -3.24
C UNK A 248 17.43 -5.27 -4.70
N UNK A 249 17.48 -4.42 -5.34
CA UNK A 249 17.65 -4.49 -6.72
C UNK A 249 18.99 -4.57 -7.16
#